data_0bb28e5a893b2ead302947416e7a1134
#
_entry.id   0bb28e5a893b2ead302947416e7a1134
#
_cell.length_a   1.000
_cell.length_b   1.000
_cell.length_c   1.000
_cell.angle_alpha   90.00
_cell.angle_beta   90.00
_cell.angle_gamma   90.00
#
_symmetry.space_group_name_H-M   'P 1'
#
loop_
_entity.id
_entity.type
_entity.pdbx_description
1 polymer ?
#
loop_
_entity_poly.entity_id
_entity_poly.type
_entity_poly.pdbx_seq_one_letter_code
_entity_poly.pdbx_strand_id
1 'polypeptide(L)'
;MSRKIQIYNTLTRKKEIFNPIVENHVGMYVCGPTVYGDPHLGHARPSITFDVVFRYLKHSDYKVRYVRNITDAGHLENDADEGEDKIAKKARLEQLEPMEIVQFYTISYHKAMDALNCLPPSIEPRATGHIIEQIEMVQKILKNGFAYEVNSSVYLDVNKYNESYPYGTLSGRNIEDTLEGTRALDGQSEKKSSVDFAIWKKANPEHIMRWDSPWGEGFPGWHMECSAMSEKYLGKTFDIHGGGMDLVFPHHEAEIAQSNACNNCNPVNYWMHNNMITVDGKKMGKSLGNFINLEEFFNGTHAKLDRAYSPMTIRFFILQAQYRSTVDFGNEALQAAEKGFTKLMNAMETLENLKNSDSSTYDINELEKNCYAAMDDDFNTPILIAHLFD
;
A
#
# COMPACT_ATOMS: atom_id res chain seq x y z
N MET A 1 21.22 15.78 -18.09
CA MET A 1 21.77 14.48 -17.66
C MET A 1 20.67 13.74 -16.94
N SER A 2 20.38 12.49 -17.28
CA SER A 2 19.42 11.67 -16.53
C SER A 2 19.93 11.50 -15.09
N ARG A 3 19.09 11.84 -14.10
CA ARG A 3 19.42 11.66 -12.69
C ARG A 3 19.51 10.18 -12.36
N LYS A 4 20.42 9.81 -11.47
CA LYS A 4 20.57 8.44 -11.00
C LYS A 4 19.78 8.28 -9.70
N ILE A 5 18.49 8.04 -9.83
CA ILE A 5 17.63 7.75 -8.68
C ILE A 5 18.00 6.39 -8.13
N GLN A 6 18.15 6.29 -6.82
CA GLN A 6 18.30 5.03 -6.08
C GLN A 6 16.99 4.71 -5.35
N ILE A 7 16.65 3.44 -5.30
CA ILE A 7 15.47 2.92 -4.59
C ILE A 7 15.91 1.77 -3.69
N TYR A 8 15.52 1.82 -2.42
CA TYR A 8 15.69 0.66 -1.55
C TYR A 8 14.69 -0.43 -1.95
N ASN A 9 15.22 -1.53 -2.44
CA ASN A 9 14.41 -2.67 -2.84
C ASN A 9 14.30 -3.66 -1.68
N THR A 10 13.08 -3.87 -1.19
CA THR A 10 12.82 -4.80 -0.07
C THR A 10 13.20 -6.22 -0.42
N LEU A 11 13.07 -6.63 -1.69
CA LEU A 11 13.42 -7.97 -2.14
C LEU A 11 14.92 -8.26 -1.97
N THR A 12 15.77 -7.32 -2.38
CA THR A 12 17.24 -7.47 -2.32
C THR A 12 17.83 -6.89 -1.03
N ARG A 13 17.05 -6.10 -0.28
CA ARG A 13 17.45 -5.40 0.95
C ARG A 13 18.62 -4.42 0.74
N LYS A 14 18.68 -3.83 -0.46
CA LYS A 14 19.73 -2.88 -0.87
C LYS A 14 19.13 -1.69 -1.59
N LYS A 15 19.85 -0.56 -1.58
CA LYS A 15 19.60 0.53 -2.51
C LYS A 15 20.16 0.17 -3.88
N GLU A 16 19.34 0.30 -4.90
CA GLU A 16 19.66 -0.03 -6.28
C GLU A 16 19.40 1.17 -7.17
N ILE A 17 20.20 1.33 -8.22
CA ILE A 17 19.94 2.36 -9.24
C ILE A 17 18.65 1.98 -9.96
N PHE A 18 17.72 2.91 -10.00
CA PHE A 18 16.47 2.73 -10.69
C PHE A 18 16.66 2.71 -12.21
N ASN A 19 16.31 1.60 -12.82
CA ASN A 19 16.31 1.41 -14.26
C ASN A 19 14.94 0.90 -14.69
N PRO A 20 14.10 1.74 -15.34
CA PRO A 20 12.77 1.32 -15.75
C PRO A 20 12.86 0.27 -16.87
N ILE A 21 11.84 -0.61 -16.95
CA ILE A 21 11.72 -1.65 -17.99
C ILE A 21 11.62 -1.02 -19.38
N VAL A 22 10.89 0.08 -19.46
CA VAL A 22 10.74 0.86 -20.70
C VAL A 22 11.31 2.25 -20.46
N GLU A 23 12.24 2.65 -21.31
CA GLU A 23 12.91 3.96 -21.18
C GLU A 23 11.90 5.09 -21.03
N ASN A 24 12.13 5.96 -20.04
CA ASN A 24 11.26 7.10 -19.69
C ASN A 24 9.80 6.75 -19.29
N HIS A 25 9.47 5.48 -19.09
CA HIS A 25 8.15 5.06 -18.62
C HIS A 25 8.29 4.23 -17.34
N VAL A 26 7.38 4.45 -16.40
CA VAL A 26 7.36 3.72 -15.12
C VAL A 26 5.97 3.17 -14.86
N GLY A 27 5.87 1.86 -14.67
CA GLY A 27 4.70 1.19 -14.13
C GLY A 27 4.80 1.11 -12.61
N MET A 28 3.87 1.74 -11.89
CA MET A 28 3.84 1.70 -10.43
C MET A 28 2.49 1.22 -9.94
N TYR A 29 2.47 0.15 -9.13
CA TYR A 29 1.28 -0.35 -8.44
C TYR A 29 1.43 -0.15 -6.94
N VAL A 30 0.38 0.32 -6.27
CA VAL A 30 0.35 0.45 -4.81
C VAL A 30 -0.93 -0.16 -4.29
N CYS A 31 -0.84 -1.04 -3.30
CA CYS A 31 -2.01 -1.59 -2.65
C CYS A 31 -2.84 -0.49 -2.00
N GLY A 32 -4.11 -0.44 -2.36
CA GLY A 32 -5.06 0.54 -1.87
C GLY A 32 -5.84 0.08 -0.63
N PRO A 33 -6.77 0.88 -0.16
CA PRO A 33 -7.53 0.58 1.05
C PRO A 33 -8.63 -0.46 0.81
N THR A 34 -8.95 -1.23 1.87
CA THR A 34 -10.24 -1.90 1.99
C THR A 34 -11.25 -0.91 2.55
N VAL A 35 -12.32 -0.64 1.81
CA VAL A 35 -13.22 0.47 2.08
C VAL A 35 -14.42 0.06 2.96
N TYR A 36 -14.14 -0.25 4.24
CA TYR A 36 -15.16 -0.59 5.25
C TYR A 36 -15.15 0.34 6.48
N GLY A 37 -14.30 1.36 6.48
CA GLY A 37 -14.17 2.33 7.58
C GLY A 37 -13.44 3.59 7.15
N ASP A 38 -13.52 4.63 7.99
CA ASP A 38 -12.86 5.89 7.74
C ASP A 38 -11.34 5.77 7.66
N PRO A 39 -10.70 6.56 6.78
CA PRO A 39 -9.26 6.54 6.64
C PRO A 39 -8.57 7.07 7.91
N HIS A 40 -7.42 6.48 8.21
CA HIS A 40 -6.61 6.80 9.38
C HIS A 40 -5.13 7.00 8.99
N LEU A 41 -4.25 7.30 9.94
CA LEU A 41 -2.82 7.53 9.69
C LEU A 41 -2.13 6.36 8.95
N GLY A 42 -2.58 5.12 9.18
CA GLY A 42 -2.09 3.95 8.44
C GLY A 42 -2.38 3.99 6.94
N HIS A 43 -3.46 4.68 6.52
CA HIS A 43 -3.76 4.95 5.11
C HIS A 43 -3.02 6.20 4.61
N ALA A 44 -2.87 7.23 5.45
CA ALA A 44 -2.15 8.44 5.08
C ALA A 44 -0.67 8.17 4.77
N ARG A 45 -0.02 7.31 5.55
CA ARG A 45 1.41 7.02 5.42
C ARG A 45 1.79 6.51 4.01
N PRO A 46 1.24 5.37 3.51
CA PRO A 46 1.52 4.91 2.16
C PRO A 46 1.08 5.92 1.10
N SER A 47 -0.09 6.55 1.25
CA SER A 47 -0.59 7.51 0.27
C SER A 47 0.35 8.70 0.09
N ILE A 48 0.86 9.28 1.18
CA ILE A 48 1.82 10.39 1.13
C ILE A 48 3.17 9.91 0.60
N THR A 49 3.65 8.74 1.04
CA THR A 49 4.93 8.18 0.59
C THR A 49 4.93 7.99 -0.93
N PHE A 50 3.92 7.31 -1.47
CA PHE A 50 3.87 7.03 -2.90
C PHE A 50 3.43 8.22 -3.75
N ASP A 51 2.75 9.23 -3.16
CA ASP A 51 2.56 10.53 -3.78
C ASP A 51 3.88 11.26 -4.01
N VAL A 52 4.80 11.23 -3.03
CA VAL A 52 6.14 11.78 -3.19
C VAL A 52 6.92 11.06 -4.30
N VAL A 53 6.91 9.72 -4.29
CA VAL A 53 7.54 8.91 -5.35
C VAL A 53 6.97 9.27 -6.72
N PHE A 54 5.64 9.31 -6.84
CA PHE A 54 4.94 9.64 -8.08
C PHE A 54 5.29 11.04 -8.59
N ARG A 55 5.25 12.06 -7.71
CA ARG A 55 5.59 13.44 -8.06
C ARG A 55 7.06 13.56 -8.48
N TYR A 56 7.97 12.91 -7.75
CA TYR A 56 9.39 13.03 -8.03
C TYR A 56 9.78 12.33 -9.34
N LEU A 57 9.23 11.15 -9.62
CA LEU A 57 9.42 10.48 -10.90
C LEU A 57 8.87 11.32 -12.07
N LYS A 58 7.69 11.93 -11.93
CA LYS A 58 7.14 12.85 -12.93
C LYS A 58 8.03 14.08 -13.13
N HIS A 59 8.53 14.65 -12.03
CA HIS A 59 9.46 15.79 -12.06
C HIS A 59 10.79 15.44 -12.71
N SER A 60 11.20 14.18 -12.65
CA SER A 60 12.39 13.62 -13.30
C SER A 60 12.13 13.15 -14.74
N ASP A 61 11.08 13.67 -15.37
CA ASP A 61 10.68 13.45 -16.78
C ASP A 61 10.21 12.00 -17.11
N TYR A 62 9.91 11.18 -16.11
CA TYR A 62 9.27 9.89 -16.36
C TYR A 62 7.76 10.03 -16.62
N LYS A 63 7.25 9.27 -17.56
CA LYS A 63 5.81 9.05 -17.76
C LYS A 63 5.38 7.91 -16.83
N VAL A 64 4.75 8.25 -15.72
CA VAL A 64 4.35 7.27 -14.70
C VAL A 64 2.91 6.85 -14.88
N ARG A 65 2.69 5.54 -15.05
CA ARG A 65 1.36 4.93 -14.91
C ARG A 65 1.23 4.41 -13.48
N TYR A 66 0.57 5.20 -12.65
CA TYR A 66 0.30 4.88 -11.26
C TYR A 66 -1.06 4.20 -11.12
N VAL A 67 -1.07 2.96 -10.65
CA VAL A 67 -2.27 2.16 -10.37
C VAL A 67 -2.38 1.95 -8.86
N ARG A 68 -3.55 2.24 -8.30
CA ARG A 68 -3.88 1.96 -6.89
C ARG A 68 -5.29 1.40 -6.84
N ASN A 69 -5.47 0.21 -6.30
CA ASN A 69 -6.77 -0.43 -6.24
C ASN A 69 -7.65 0.11 -5.10
N ILE A 70 -8.94 -0.19 -5.20
CA ILE A 70 -9.90 -0.20 -4.09
C ILE A 70 -10.30 -1.65 -3.86
N THR A 71 -10.04 -2.17 -2.67
CA THR A 71 -10.52 -3.48 -2.23
C THR A 71 -11.97 -3.31 -1.76
N ASP A 72 -12.89 -3.74 -2.58
CA ASP A 72 -14.35 -3.61 -2.35
C ASP A 72 -15.07 -4.96 -2.20
N ALA A 73 -14.33 -6.06 -2.10
CA ALA A 73 -14.81 -7.42 -1.79
C ALA A 73 -13.67 -8.36 -1.41
N GLY A 74 -13.98 -9.51 -0.83
CA GLY A 74 -13.04 -10.64 -0.67
C GLY A 74 -12.03 -10.51 0.47
N HIS A 75 -12.08 -9.46 1.28
CA HIS A 75 -11.19 -9.27 2.42
C HIS A 75 -11.88 -9.73 3.72
N LEU A 76 -11.56 -10.94 4.14
CA LEU A 76 -12.14 -11.56 5.32
C LEU A 76 -11.56 -11.02 6.64
N GLU A 77 -12.25 -11.27 7.74
CA GLU A 77 -11.78 -10.90 9.09
C GLU A 77 -10.47 -11.61 9.44
N ASN A 78 -9.64 -10.94 10.23
CA ASN A 78 -8.33 -11.43 10.70
C ASN A 78 -7.33 -11.76 9.58
N ASP A 79 -7.57 -11.28 8.34
CA ASP A 79 -6.76 -11.56 7.15
C ASP A 79 -6.61 -13.07 6.91
N ALA A 80 -7.65 -13.84 7.26
CA ALA A 80 -7.71 -15.29 7.18
C ALA A 80 -8.45 -15.76 5.91
N ASP A 81 -8.41 -17.07 5.65
CA ASP A 81 -9.17 -17.69 4.55
C ASP A 81 -10.62 -18.05 4.95
N GLU A 82 -11.01 -17.80 6.19
CA GLU A 82 -12.36 -18.02 6.72
C GLU A 82 -12.82 -16.82 7.56
N GLY A 83 -14.12 -16.67 7.67
CA GLY A 83 -14.75 -15.57 8.38
C GLY A 83 -15.69 -14.77 7.49
N GLU A 84 -16.29 -13.74 8.06
CA GLU A 84 -17.17 -12.84 7.33
C GLU A 84 -16.32 -11.79 6.57
N ASP A 85 -16.74 -11.43 5.37
CA ASP A 85 -16.14 -10.29 4.64
C ASP A 85 -16.34 -9.00 5.44
N LYS A 86 -15.26 -8.19 5.57
CA LYS A 86 -15.26 -6.96 6.39
C LYS A 86 -16.33 -5.96 5.96
N ILE A 87 -16.58 -5.85 4.64
CA ILE A 87 -17.59 -4.94 4.08
C ILE A 87 -19.00 -5.49 4.32
N ALA A 88 -19.20 -6.80 4.05
CA ALA A 88 -20.50 -7.45 4.28
C ALA A 88 -20.89 -7.40 5.76
N LYS A 89 -19.94 -7.66 6.67
CA LYS A 89 -20.17 -7.50 8.11
C LYS A 89 -20.59 -6.09 8.49
N LYS A 90 -19.90 -5.08 7.97
CA LYS A 90 -20.22 -3.68 8.23
C LYS A 90 -21.62 -3.34 7.71
N ALA A 91 -21.95 -3.77 6.49
CA ALA A 91 -23.25 -3.55 5.87
C ALA A 91 -24.38 -4.18 6.69
N ARG A 92 -24.19 -5.43 7.13
CA ARG A 92 -25.16 -6.13 7.99
C ARG A 92 -25.38 -5.40 9.32
N LEU A 93 -24.32 -4.93 9.97
CA LEU A 93 -24.39 -4.20 11.24
C LEU A 93 -25.11 -2.84 11.10
N GLU A 94 -24.97 -2.19 9.96
CA GLU A 94 -25.58 -0.89 9.68
C GLU A 94 -26.93 -1.00 8.91
N GLN A 95 -27.36 -2.21 8.58
CA GLN A 95 -28.56 -2.50 7.80
C GLN A 95 -28.56 -1.83 6.41
N LEU A 96 -27.38 -1.86 5.75
CA LEU A 96 -27.13 -1.29 4.43
C LEU A 96 -26.71 -2.40 3.45
N GLU A 97 -26.73 -2.09 2.16
CA GLU A 97 -26.12 -2.93 1.13
C GLU A 97 -24.59 -2.77 1.15
N PRO A 98 -23.79 -3.84 0.85
CA PRO A 98 -22.33 -3.74 0.80
C PRO A 98 -21.82 -2.62 -0.09
N MET A 99 -22.47 -2.38 -1.24
CA MET A 99 -22.03 -1.33 -2.17
C MET A 99 -22.35 0.10 -1.67
N GLU A 100 -23.29 0.27 -0.73
CA GLU A 100 -23.49 1.56 -0.05
C GLU A 100 -22.30 1.85 0.90
N ILE A 101 -21.84 0.84 1.65
CA ILE A 101 -20.64 0.92 2.49
C ILE A 101 -19.42 1.25 1.64
N VAL A 102 -19.19 0.52 0.54
CA VAL A 102 -18.10 0.77 -0.40
C VAL A 102 -18.13 2.19 -0.93
N GLN A 103 -19.29 2.67 -1.37
CA GLN A 103 -19.41 4.02 -1.93
C GLN A 103 -19.12 5.09 -0.89
N PHE A 104 -19.69 4.96 0.32
CA PHE A 104 -19.50 5.92 1.41
C PHE A 104 -18.01 6.03 1.80
N TYR A 105 -17.35 4.90 2.11
CA TYR A 105 -15.97 4.93 2.56
C TYR A 105 -14.94 5.18 1.44
N THR A 106 -15.28 4.89 0.19
CA THR A 106 -14.46 5.33 -0.96
C THR A 106 -14.45 6.86 -1.05
N ILE A 107 -15.61 7.50 -0.92
CA ILE A 107 -15.70 8.97 -0.92
C ILE A 107 -14.97 9.57 0.29
N SER A 108 -15.14 8.98 1.49
CA SER A 108 -14.40 9.41 2.69
C SER A 108 -12.89 9.34 2.48
N TYR A 109 -12.40 8.24 1.90
CA TYR A 109 -10.99 8.06 1.58
C TYR A 109 -10.47 9.11 0.59
N HIS A 110 -11.17 9.34 -0.52
CA HIS A 110 -10.77 10.33 -1.51
C HIS A 110 -10.71 11.73 -0.90
N LYS A 111 -11.74 12.15 -0.15
CA LYS A 111 -11.75 13.47 0.53
C LYS A 111 -10.54 13.64 1.47
N ALA A 112 -10.19 12.59 2.22
CA ALA A 112 -9.04 12.65 3.12
C ALA A 112 -7.72 12.74 2.34
N MET A 113 -7.57 12.00 1.22
CA MET A 113 -6.37 12.05 0.38
C MET A 113 -6.24 13.41 -0.34
N ASP A 114 -7.34 13.99 -0.81
CA ASP A 114 -7.36 15.33 -1.39
C ASP A 114 -6.94 16.39 -0.35
N ALA A 115 -7.47 16.31 0.87
CA ALA A 115 -7.08 17.20 1.96
C ALA A 115 -5.58 17.09 2.30
N LEU A 116 -5.01 15.89 2.23
CA LEU A 116 -3.58 15.63 2.39
C LEU A 116 -2.75 16.03 1.14
N ASN A 117 -3.36 16.60 0.11
CA ASN A 117 -2.72 16.98 -1.16
C ASN A 117 -2.01 15.80 -1.86
N CYS A 118 -2.58 14.60 -1.78
CA CYS A 118 -2.12 13.45 -2.54
C CYS A 118 -2.73 13.48 -3.95
N LEU A 119 -1.91 13.33 -4.98
CA LEU A 119 -2.42 13.22 -6.35
C LEU A 119 -3.21 11.90 -6.53
N PRO A 120 -4.30 11.93 -7.31
CA PRO A 120 -4.99 10.71 -7.66
C PRO A 120 -4.09 9.79 -8.50
N PRO A 121 -4.27 8.46 -8.42
CA PRO A 121 -3.59 7.53 -9.31
C PRO A 121 -4.06 7.74 -10.77
N SER A 122 -3.27 7.24 -11.73
CA SER A 122 -3.67 7.26 -13.14
C SER A 122 -4.86 6.33 -13.41
N ILE A 123 -4.94 5.21 -12.67
CA ILE A 123 -6.01 4.21 -12.75
C ILE A 123 -6.29 3.73 -11.31
N GLU A 124 -7.57 3.71 -10.94
CA GLU A 124 -8.01 3.21 -9.63
C GLU A 124 -9.02 2.06 -9.83
N PRO A 125 -8.53 0.82 -10.09
CA PRO A 125 -9.38 -0.33 -10.33
C PRO A 125 -10.03 -0.82 -9.02
N ARG A 126 -11.23 -1.43 -9.15
CA ARG A 126 -11.92 -2.10 -8.06
C ARG A 126 -11.82 -3.62 -8.20
N ALA A 127 -11.69 -4.33 -7.10
CA ALA A 127 -11.62 -5.79 -7.10
C ALA A 127 -12.87 -6.41 -7.74
N THR A 128 -14.08 -5.91 -7.43
CA THR A 128 -15.34 -6.37 -8.02
C THR A 128 -15.43 -6.15 -9.53
N GLY A 129 -14.76 -5.13 -10.06
CA GLY A 129 -14.69 -4.86 -11.50
C GLY A 129 -13.74 -5.78 -12.27
N HIS A 130 -13.01 -6.68 -11.59
CA HIS A 130 -11.95 -7.51 -12.17
C HIS A 130 -12.09 -8.99 -11.83
N ILE A 131 -13.30 -9.45 -11.55
CA ILE A 131 -13.59 -10.85 -11.23
C ILE A 131 -13.19 -11.79 -12.37
N ILE A 132 -13.40 -11.38 -13.62
CA ILE A 132 -13.06 -12.19 -14.80
C ILE A 132 -11.54 -12.42 -14.85
N GLU A 133 -10.74 -11.38 -14.70
CA GLU A 133 -9.29 -11.46 -14.72
C GLU A 133 -8.74 -12.32 -13.56
N GLN A 134 -9.37 -12.21 -12.40
CA GLN A 134 -9.01 -13.04 -11.24
C GLN A 134 -9.31 -14.52 -11.49
N ILE A 135 -10.49 -14.85 -12.03
CA ILE A 135 -10.85 -16.23 -12.41
C ILE A 135 -9.87 -16.77 -13.47
N GLU A 136 -9.55 -15.97 -14.50
CA GLU A 136 -8.62 -16.38 -15.56
C GLU A 136 -7.21 -16.66 -14.99
N MET A 137 -6.76 -15.86 -14.04
CA MET A 137 -5.47 -16.08 -13.36
C MET A 137 -5.50 -17.37 -12.53
N VAL A 138 -6.54 -17.62 -11.75
CA VAL A 138 -6.73 -18.87 -11.00
C VAL A 138 -6.71 -20.09 -11.93
N GLN A 139 -7.41 -20.03 -13.08
CA GLN A 139 -7.40 -21.10 -14.07
C GLN A 139 -6.00 -21.39 -14.61
N LYS A 140 -5.20 -20.34 -14.88
CA LYS A 140 -3.81 -20.49 -15.33
C LYS A 140 -2.94 -21.15 -14.28
N ILE A 141 -3.05 -20.73 -13.00
CA ILE A 141 -2.30 -21.31 -11.87
C ILE A 141 -2.65 -22.79 -11.71
N LEU A 142 -3.94 -23.15 -11.78
CA LEU A 142 -4.40 -24.56 -11.76
C LEU A 142 -3.80 -25.35 -12.93
N LYS A 143 -3.88 -24.82 -14.14
CA LYS A 143 -3.35 -25.45 -15.37
C LYS A 143 -1.85 -25.68 -15.27
N ASN A 144 -1.13 -24.77 -14.63
CA ASN A 144 0.33 -24.89 -14.42
C ASN A 144 0.69 -25.86 -13.29
N GLY A 145 -0.30 -26.41 -12.54
CA GLY A 145 -0.10 -27.40 -11.51
C GLY A 145 0.32 -26.88 -10.15
N PHE A 146 0.18 -25.57 -9.89
CA PHE A 146 0.53 -24.93 -8.62
C PHE A 146 -0.68 -24.67 -7.70
N ALA A 147 -1.86 -25.12 -8.09
CA ALA A 147 -3.06 -25.02 -7.26
C ALA A 147 -3.89 -26.30 -7.34
N TYR A 148 -4.82 -26.44 -6.42
CA TYR A 148 -5.75 -27.57 -6.37
C TYR A 148 -7.14 -27.09 -5.93
N GLU A 149 -8.17 -27.81 -6.36
CA GLU A 149 -9.56 -27.57 -5.98
C GLU A 149 -9.98 -28.53 -4.87
N VAL A 150 -10.68 -28.01 -3.86
CA VAL A 150 -11.34 -28.78 -2.80
C VAL A 150 -12.66 -28.08 -2.44
N ASN A 151 -13.76 -28.82 -2.48
CA ASN A 151 -15.09 -28.36 -2.07
C ASN A 151 -15.51 -27.02 -2.71
N SER A 152 -15.19 -26.81 -4.01
CA SER A 152 -15.45 -25.58 -4.76
C SER A 152 -14.60 -24.38 -4.32
N SER A 153 -13.59 -24.57 -3.49
CA SER A 153 -12.53 -23.60 -3.21
C SER A 153 -11.27 -23.99 -3.96
N VAL A 154 -10.42 -23.03 -4.32
CA VAL A 154 -9.13 -23.26 -4.96
C VAL A 154 -8.02 -22.68 -4.09
N TYR A 155 -7.04 -23.50 -3.79
CA TYR A 155 -5.89 -23.16 -2.94
C TYR A 155 -4.60 -23.20 -3.76
N LEU A 156 -3.71 -22.25 -3.54
CA LEU A 156 -2.33 -22.33 -4.03
C LEU A 156 -1.58 -23.35 -3.15
N ASP A 157 -0.94 -24.33 -3.82
CA ASP A 157 -0.13 -25.38 -3.19
C ASP A 157 1.28 -24.82 -2.97
N VAL A 158 1.52 -24.28 -1.77
CA VAL A 158 2.79 -23.62 -1.43
C VAL A 158 3.96 -24.59 -1.44
N ASN A 159 3.74 -25.84 -1.02
CA ASN A 159 4.80 -26.85 -1.07
C ASN A 159 5.19 -27.16 -2.51
N LYS A 160 4.20 -27.34 -3.40
CA LYS A 160 4.44 -27.56 -4.82
C LYS A 160 5.11 -26.37 -5.50
N TYR A 161 4.68 -25.15 -5.17
CA TYR A 161 5.30 -23.92 -5.62
C TYR A 161 6.78 -23.86 -5.20
N ASN A 162 7.08 -24.19 -3.95
CA ASN A 162 8.44 -24.15 -3.38
C ASN A 162 9.41 -25.14 -4.02
N GLU A 163 8.93 -26.18 -4.72
CA GLU A 163 9.80 -27.05 -5.52
C GLU A 163 10.44 -26.34 -6.72
N SER A 164 9.80 -25.28 -7.23
CA SER A 164 10.23 -24.54 -8.42
C SER A 164 10.70 -23.12 -8.11
N TYR A 165 10.06 -22.47 -7.13
CA TYR A 165 10.31 -21.08 -6.76
C TYR A 165 10.37 -20.97 -5.24
N PRO A 166 11.42 -20.38 -4.65
CA PRO A 166 11.51 -20.29 -3.20
C PRO A 166 10.40 -19.37 -2.65
N TYR A 167 9.57 -19.93 -1.74
CA TYR A 167 8.56 -19.14 -1.02
C TYR A 167 9.19 -18.40 0.14
N GLY A 168 8.78 -17.15 0.39
CA GLY A 168 9.33 -16.32 1.46
C GLY A 168 10.51 -15.44 1.03
N THR A 169 10.76 -15.28 -0.27
CA THR A 169 11.88 -14.48 -0.79
C THR A 169 11.81 -13.01 -0.40
N LEU A 170 10.61 -12.42 -0.38
CA LEU A 170 10.40 -11.03 -0.02
C LEU A 170 10.45 -10.83 1.49
N SER A 171 9.74 -11.67 2.22
CA SER A 171 9.62 -11.59 3.69
C SER A 171 10.88 -12.08 4.42
N GLY A 172 11.65 -12.97 3.78
CA GLY A 172 12.77 -13.66 4.39
C GLY A 172 12.36 -14.75 5.36
N ARG A 173 11.07 -15.17 5.33
CA ARG A 173 10.55 -16.30 6.11
C ARG A 173 10.73 -17.58 5.33
N ASN A 174 11.05 -18.65 6.02
CA ASN A 174 10.96 -19.99 5.44
C ASN A 174 9.58 -20.61 5.71
N ILE A 175 9.27 -21.73 5.06
CA ILE A 175 7.99 -22.42 5.23
C ILE A 175 7.85 -22.95 6.67
N GLU A 176 8.93 -23.42 7.30
CA GLU A 176 8.93 -23.93 8.67
C GLU A 176 8.57 -22.84 9.67
N ASP A 177 9.15 -21.64 9.55
CA ASP A 177 8.78 -20.47 10.37
C ASP A 177 7.31 -20.09 10.22
N THR A 178 6.77 -20.30 9.01
CA THR A 178 5.36 -20.02 8.72
C THR A 178 4.45 -21.07 9.36
N LEU A 179 4.85 -22.32 9.33
CA LEU A 179 4.12 -23.44 9.99
C LEU A 179 4.05 -23.27 11.51
N GLU A 180 5.15 -22.87 12.15
CA GLU A 180 5.18 -22.60 13.59
C GLU A 180 4.30 -21.40 13.99
N GLY A 181 4.16 -20.42 13.12
CA GLY A 181 3.34 -19.21 13.33
C GLY A 181 1.85 -19.39 13.03
N THR A 182 1.45 -20.45 12.32
CA THR A 182 0.04 -20.74 12.03
C THR A 182 -0.60 -21.38 13.27
N ARG A 183 -1.34 -20.58 14.05
CA ARG A 183 -2.29 -21.09 15.03
C ARG A 183 -3.31 -21.97 14.30
N ALA A 184 -3.83 -23.00 14.98
CA ALA A 184 -4.97 -23.77 14.49
C ALA A 184 -6.17 -22.83 14.26
N LEU A 185 -6.27 -22.29 13.04
CA LEU A 185 -7.41 -21.50 12.57
C LEU A 185 -8.45 -22.48 12.02
N ASP A 186 -9.72 -22.17 12.22
CA ASP A 186 -10.82 -22.91 11.58
C ASP A 186 -10.63 -22.85 10.06
N GLY A 187 -10.94 -23.97 9.35
CA GLY A 187 -10.76 -24.08 7.89
C GLY A 187 -9.50 -24.78 7.39
N GLN A 188 -8.60 -25.16 8.28
CA GLN A 188 -7.41 -25.95 7.91
C GLN A 188 -7.73 -27.37 7.44
N SER A 189 -8.94 -27.88 7.69
CA SER A 189 -9.34 -29.24 7.31
C SER A 189 -9.44 -29.47 5.80
N GLU A 190 -9.58 -28.40 4.99
CA GLU A 190 -9.66 -28.49 3.54
C GLU A 190 -8.30 -28.34 2.84
N LYS A 191 -7.31 -27.79 3.52
CA LYS A 191 -5.98 -27.53 2.95
C LYS A 191 -5.10 -28.75 3.01
N LYS A 192 -4.27 -28.97 1.98
CA LYS A 192 -3.21 -30.00 2.02
C LYS A 192 -2.11 -29.65 3.02
N SER A 193 -1.82 -28.36 3.16
CA SER A 193 -0.87 -27.80 4.11
C SER A 193 -1.41 -26.51 4.72
N SER A 194 -1.07 -26.24 5.99
CA SER A 194 -1.49 -25.03 6.69
C SER A 194 -0.91 -23.74 6.10
N VAL A 195 0.14 -23.83 5.29
CA VAL A 195 0.74 -22.68 4.58
C VAL A 195 0.04 -22.37 3.26
N ASP A 196 -0.79 -23.29 2.74
CA ASP A 196 -1.56 -23.03 1.54
C ASP A 196 -2.58 -21.93 1.79
N PHE A 197 -2.89 -21.13 0.79
CA PHE A 197 -3.84 -20.04 0.91
C PHE A 197 -4.86 -20.03 -0.24
N ALA A 198 -6.06 -19.53 0.07
CA ALA A 198 -7.14 -19.50 -0.90
C ALA A 198 -6.86 -18.47 -2.01
N ILE A 199 -7.01 -18.89 -3.27
CA ILE A 199 -6.99 -18.00 -4.44
C ILE A 199 -8.40 -17.84 -5.04
N TRP A 200 -9.31 -18.77 -4.73
CA TRP A 200 -10.75 -18.67 -4.89
C TRP A 200 -11.44 -19.37 -3.73
N LYS A 201 -12.40 -18.73 -3.09
CA LYS A 201 -13.12 -19.31 -1.96
C LYS A 201 -14.57 -19.53 -2.30
N LYS A 202 -15.08 -20.72 -1.97
CA LYS A 202 -16.52 -21.02 -2.05
C LYS A 202 -17.32 -20.06 -1.19
N ALA A 203 -18.38 -19.51 -1.73
CA ALA A 203 -19.33 -18.70 -0.96
C ALA A 203 -20.29 -19.56 -0.16
N ASN A 204 -20.56 -19.18 1.09
CA ASN A 204 -21.66 -19.69 1.87
C ASN A 204 -22.95 -18.92 1.49
N PRO A 205 -24.15 -19.46 1.81
CA PRO A 205 -25.41 -18.78 1.49
C PRO A 205 -25.52 -17.35 2.03
N GLU A 206 -24.84 -17.06 3.13
CA GLU A 206 -24.84 -15.74 3.77
C GLU A 206 -23.95 -14.70 3.05
N HIS A 207 -23.05 -15.13 2.19
CA HIS A 207 -22.20 -14.22 1.42
C HIS A 207 -23.01 -13.52 0.33
N ILE A 208 -23.22 -12.22 0.50
CA ILE A 208 -23.94 -11.39 -0.48
C ILE A 208 -23.07 -11.16 -1.72
N MET A 209 -21.75 -10.87 -1.50
CA MET A 209 -20.79 -10.64 -2.56
C MET A 209 -20.17 -11.97 -3.00
N ARG A 210 -20.74 -12.55 -4.06
CA ARG A 210 -20.30 -13.82 -4.65
C ARG A 210 -20.58 -13.81 -6.15
N TRP A 211 -19.80 -14.57 -6.87
CA TRP A 211 -19.83 -14.62 -8.33
C TRP A 211 -19.74 -16.07 -8.81
N ASP A 212 -20.37 -16.31 -9.97
CA ASP A 212 -20.23 -17.59 -10.67
C ASP A 212 -18.79 -17.80 -11.13
N SER A 213 -18.30 -19.01 -10.99
CA SER A 213 -16.99 -19.43 -11.45
C SER A 213 -17.01 -20.87 -11.96
N PRO A 214 -15.95 -21.35 -12.63
CA PRO A 214 -15.85 -22.77 -13.02
C PRO A 214 -15.92 -23.76 -11.86
N TRP A 215 -15.67 -23.29 -10.64
CA TRP A 215 -15.68 -24.12 -9.40
C TRP A 215 -16.98 -23.98 -8.60
N GLY A 216 -17.90 -23.12 -9.05
CA GLY A 216 -19.14 -22.78 -8.39
C GLY A 216 -19.18 -21.35 -7.89
N GLU A 217 -20.25 -20.98 -7.17
CA GLU A 217 -20.40 -19.66 -6.58
C GLU A 217 -19.31 -19.42 -5.48
N GLY A 218 -18.62 -18.28 -5.61
CA GLY A 218 -17.53 -17.95 -4.71
C GLY A 218 -17.03 -16.52 -4.86
N PHE A 219 -15.89 -16.25 -4.28
CA PHE A 219 -15.21 -14.98 -4.36
C PHE A 219 -13.69 -15.17 -4.39
N PRO A 220 -12.94 -14.22 -4.97
CA PRO A 220 -11.47 -14.33 -5.03
C PRO A 220 -10.84 -14.21 -3.64
N GLY A 221 -9.72 -14.90 -3.43
CA GLY A 221 -8.87 -14.65 -2.28
C GLY A 221 -8.28 -13.24 -2.32
N TRP A 222 -8.13 -12.61 -1.17
CA TRP A 222 -7.70 -11.21 -1.04
C TRP A 222 -6.43 -10.87 -1.82
N HIS A 223 -5.45 -11.77 -1.87
CA HIS A 223 -4.17 -11.52 -2.58
C HIS A 223 -4.30 -11.55 -4.11
N MET A 224 -5.34 -12.23 -4.62
CA MET A 224 -5.56 -12.40 -6.06
C MET A 224 -5.90 -11.10 -6.78
N GLU A 225 -6.57 -10.17 -6.09
CA GLU A 225 -7.02 -8.92 -6.67
C GLU A 225 -5.84 -8.07 -7.18
N CYS A 226 -4.81 -7.87 -6.34
CA CYS A 226 -3.63 -7.06 -6.69
C CYS A 226 -2.81 -7.72 -7.79
N SER A 227 -2.65 -9.04 -7.76
CA SER A 227 -1.96 -9.80 -8.81
C SER A 227 -2.66 -9.66 -10.17
N ALA A 228 -3.98 -9.83 -10.22
CA ALA A 228 -4.74 -9.73 -11.46
C ALA A 228 -4.81 -8.30 -12.00
N MET A 229 -5.07 -7.31 -11.13
CA MET A 229 -5.18 -5.92 -11.54
C MET A 229 -3.84 -5.31 -11.94
N SER A 230 -2.75 -5.65 -11.25
CA SER A 230 -1.42 -5.18 -11.64
C SER A 230 -1.01 -5.75 -13.01
N GLU A 231 -1.20 -7.05 -13.24
CA GLU A 231 -0.92 -7.67 -14.54
C GLU A 231 -1.75 -7.03 -15.67
N LYS A 232 -3.03 -6.76 -15.43
CA LYS A 232 -3.92 -6.15 -16.44
C LYS A 232 -3.46 -4.79 -16.89
N TYR A 233 -3.04 -3.92 -15.97
CA TYR A 233 -2.74 -2.53 -16.28
C TYR A 233 -1.26 -2.24 -16.50
N LEU A 234 -0.37 -3.04 -15.95
CA LEU A 234 1.08 -2.82 -16.01
C LEU A 234 1.85 -3.93 -16.72
N GLY A 235 1.18 -5.07 -16.99
CA GLY A 235 1.81 -6.23 -17.62
C GLY A 235 2.35 -7.24 -16.61
N LYS A 236 2.91 -8.34 -17.12
CA LYS A 236 3.39 -9.47 -16.29
C LYS A 236 4.54 -9.11 -15.36
N THR A 237 5.34 -8.14 -15.75
CA THR A 237 6.41 -7.56 -14.95
C THR A 237 6.36 -6.05 -15.10
N PHE A 238 6.41 -5.33 -13.98
CA PHE A 238 6.41 -3.88 -13.92
C PHE A 238 7.47 -3.33 -12.97
N ASP A 239 7.62 -2.00 -12.91
CA ASP A 239 8.80 -1.42 -12.27
C ASP A 239 8.70 -1.41 -10.74
N ILE A 240 7.66 -0.80 -10.17
CA ILE A 240 7.55 -0.53 -8.73
C ILE A 240 6.25 -1.08 -8.17
N HIS A 241 6.35 -1.87 -7.11
CA HIS A 241 5.21 -2.25 -6.28
C HIS A 241 5.39 -1.71 -4.86
N GLY A 242 4.36 -1.06 -4.35
CA GLY A 242 4.41 -0.39 -3.07
C GLY A 242 3.28 -0.75 -2.11
N GLY A 243 3.57 -0.61 -0.80
CA GLY A 243 2.59 -0.81 0.27
C GLY A 243 3.18 -0.58 1.66
N GLY A 244 2.41 -0.88 2.69
CA GLY A 244 2.90 -0.91 4.07
C GLY A 244 3.77 -2.14 4.35
N MET A 245 4.63 -2.06 5.36
CA MET A 245 5.46 -3.20 5.81
C MET A 245 4.65 -4.39 6.29
N ASP A 246 3.42 -4.17 6.74
CA ASP A 246 2.45 -5.20 7.13
C ASP A 246 1.98 -6.04 5.94
N LEU A 247 2.05 -5.52 4.71
CA LEU A 247 1.71 -6.24 3.49
C LEU A 247 2.84 -7.14 2.98
N VAL A 248 4.08 -6.97 3.44
CA VAL A 248 5.22 -7.81 2.99
C VAL A 248 4.87 -9.30 3.14
N PHE A 249 4.26 -9.64 4.27
CA PHE A 249 3.75 -10.99 4.53
C PHE A 249 2.40 -10.91 5.27
N PRO A 250 1.37 -11.64 4.82
CA PRO A 250 1.41 -12.63 3.72
C PRO A 250 1.15 -12.05 2.31
N HIS A 251 0.65 -10.81 2.19
CA HIS A 251 0.00 -10.29 0.97
C HIS A 251 0.94 -10.23 -0.25
N HIS A 252 2.03 -9.47 -0.19
CA HIS A 252 2.95 -9.32 -1.32
C HIS A 252 3.76 -10.60 -1.61
N GLU A 253 4.05 -11.40 -0.58
CA GLU A 253 4.65 -12.73 -0.80
C GLU A 253 3.70 -13.64 -1.59
N ALA A 254 2.40 -13.61 -1.28
CA ALA A 254 1.38 -14.35 -2.02
C ALA A 254 1.23 -13.85 -3.45
N GLU A 255 1.33 -12.53 -3.70
CA GLU A 255 1.31 -11.97 -5.06
C GLU A 255 2.50 -12.45 -5.89
N ILE A 256 3.71 -12.53 -5.31
CA ILE A 256 4.88 -13.11 -5.97
C ILE A 256 4.60 -14.58 -6.35
N ALA A 257 4.06 -15.34 -5.42
CA ALA A 257 3.73 -16.75 -5.65
C ALA A 257 2.67 -16.93 -6.75
N GLN A 258 1.61 -16.13 -6.73
CA GLN A 258 0.55 -16.15 -7.75
C GLN A 258 1.08 -15.78 -9.14
N SER A 259 1.89 -14.73 -9.23
CA SER A 259 2.45 -14.26 -10.50
C SER A 259 3.46 -15.24 -11.09
N ASN A 260 4.35 -15.80 -10.27
CA ASN A 260 5.29 -16.83 -10.71
C ASN A 260 4.55 -18.10 -11.15
N ALA A 261 3.58 -18.55 -10.36
CA ALA A 261 2.77 -19.73 -10.69
C ALA A 261 1.92 -19.53 -11.97
N CYS A 262 1.47 -18.30 -12.23
CA CYS A 262 0.71 -17.95 -13.43
C CYS A 262 1.58 -17.79 -14.68
N ASN A 263 2.69 -17.04 -14.57
CA ASN A 263 3.41 -16.48 -15.72
C ASN A 263 4.87 -16.93 -15.82
N ASN A 264 5.40 -17.65 -14.84
CA ASN A 264 6.81 -18.04 -14.77
C ASN A 264 7.78 -16.84 -14.81
N CYS A 265 7.41 -15.73 -14.17
CA CYS A 265 8.26 -14.55 -14.07
C CYS A 265 7.94 -13.76 -12.80
N ASN A 266 8.96 -13.07 -12.26
CA ASN A 266 8.75 -12.14 -11.16
C ASN A 266 7.87 -10.96 -11.62
N PRO A 267 6.88 -10.56 -10.82
CA PRO A 267 5.95 -9.50 -11.22
C PRO A 267 6.58 -8.10 -11.14
N VAL A 268 7.62 -7.90 -10.32
CA VAL A 268 8.09 -6.57 -9.93
C VAL A 268 9.61 -6.51 -9.84
N ASN A 269 10.18 -5.41 -10.36
CA ASN A 269 11.62 -5.16 -10.22
C ASN A 269 11.96 -4.53 -8.87
N TYR A 270 11.15 -3.59 -8.36
CA TYR A 270 11.44 -2.85 -7.12
C TYR A 270 10.25 -2.91 -6.17
N TRP A 271 10.44 -3.59 -5.04
CA TRP A 271 9.48 -3.64 -3.94
C TRP A 271 9.77 -2.53 -2.94
N MET A 272 8.82 -1.62 -2.74
CA MET A 272 8.97 -0.49 -1.83
C MET A 272 7.95 -0.58 -0.68
N HIS A 273 8.43 -0.51 0.57
CA HIS A 273 7.56 -0.60 1.72
C HIS A 273 7.79 0.57 2.68
N ASN A 274 6.71 1.28 3.01
CA ASN A 274 6.75 2.23 4.10
C ASN A 274 6.53 1.53 5.45
N ASN A 275 7.21 2.00 6.49
CA ASN A 275 7.04 1.47 7.83
C ASN A 275 5.77 2.02 8.48
N MET A 276 5.36 1.42 9.60
CA MET A 276 4.14 1.75 10.32
C MET A 276 4.21 3.09 11.06
N ILE A 277 3.04 3.60 11.46
CA ILE A 277 2.90 4.68 12.44
C ILE A 277 2.47 4.05 13.76
N THR A 278 3.13 4.46 14.84
CA THR A 278 2.73 4.16 16.23
C THR A 278 2.06 5.37 16.87
N VAL A 279 1.35 5.15 17.95
CA VAL A 279 0.71 6.19 18.76
C VAL A 279 1.21 6.00 20.19
N ASP A 280 1.97 6.97 20.72
CA ASP A 280 2.62 6.86 22.02
C ASP A 280 3.45 5.56 22.16
N GLY A 281 4.25 5.23 21.14
CA GLY A 281 5.10 4.04 21.08
C GLY A 281 4.36 2.71 20.88
N LYS A 282 3.04 2.73 20.70
CA LYS A 282 2.21 1.52 20.56
C LYS A 282 1.61 1.43 19.17
N LYS A 283 1.43 0.20 18.67
CA LYS A 283 0.67 -0.02 17.44
C LYS A 283 -0.73 0.59 17.58
N MET A 284 -1.19 1.27 16.53
CA MET A 284 -2.54 1.80 16.49
C MET A 284 -3.57 0.67 16.39
N GLY A 285 -4.60 0.72 17.22
CA GLY A 285 -5.65 -0.32 17.22
C GLY A 285 -6.90 0.12 17.97
N LYS A 286 -8.07 -0.29 17.47
CA LYS A 286 -9.37 0.05 18.08
C LYS A 286 -9.48 -0.48 19.51
N SER A 287 -8.99 -1.69 19.77
CA SER A 287 -8.99 -2.31 21.11
C SER A 287 -8.09 -1.60 22.12
N LEU A 288 -7.13 -0.78 21.65
CA LEU A 288 -6.21 -0.02 22.49
C LEU A 288 -6.72 1.42 22.77
N GLY A 289 -7.87 1.81 22.17
CA GLY A 289 -8.41 3.16 22.34
C GLY A 289 -7.49 4.26 21.76
N ASN A 290 -6.56 3.91 20.89
CA ASN A 290 -5.60 4.81 20.24
C ASN A 290 -5.78 4.84 18.71
N PHE A 291 -6.92 4.38 18.22
CA PHE A 291 -7.28 4.45 16.82
C PHE A 291 -7.90 5.81 16.53
N ILE A 292 -7.25 6.60 15.70
CA ILE A 292 -7.68 7.96 15.35
C ILE A 292 -7.84 8.01 13.83
N ASN A 293 -9.02 8.37 13.35
CA ASN A 293 -9.26 8.60 11.92
C ASN A 293 -8.79 10.00 11.50
N LEU A 294 -8.61 10.22 10.19
CA LEU A 294 -8.07 11.48 9.67
C LEU A 294 -9.01 12.66 9.90
N GLU A 295 -10.33 12.45 9.86
CA GLU A 295 -11.30 13.50 10.12
C GLU A 295 -11.22 13.98 11.59
N GLU A 296 -11.02 13.05 12.54
CA GLU A 296 -10.79 13.40 13.95
C GLU A 296 -9.53 14.23 14.14
N PHE A 297 -8.46 13.95 13.38
CA PHE A 297 -7.26 14.81 13.37
C PHE A 297 -7.57 16.21 12.86
N PHE A 298 -8.32 16.31 11.76
CA PHE A 298 -8.62 17.59 11.13
C PHE A 298 -9.54 18.45 11.99
N ASN A 299 -10.44 17.82 12.73
CA ASN A 299 -11.43 18.50 13.57
C ASN A 299 -11.04 18.57 15.07
N GLY A 300 -9.99 17.85 15.50
CA GLY A 300 -9.55 17.81 16.90
C GLY A 300 -10.54 17.14 17.86
N THR A 301 -11.35 16.19 17.35
CA THR A 301 -12.47 15.62 18.12
C THR A 301 -12.09 14.37 18.93
N HIS A 302 -10.94 13.77 18.68
CA HIS A 302 -10.51 12.58 19.44
C HIS A 302 -9.88 12.94 20.78
N ALA A 303 -10.18 12.17 21.84
CA ALA A 303 -9.74 12.44 23.22
C ALA A 303 -8.20 12.47 23.41
N LYS A 304 -7.44 11.86 22.50
CA LYS A 304 -5.97 11.89 22.51
C LYS A 304 -5.37 13.10 21.80
N LEU A 305 -6.17 13.96 21.19
CA LEU A 305 -5.72 15.15 20.49
C LEU A 305 -5.92 16.39 21.38
N ASP A 306 -4.88 17.22 21.51
CA ASP A 306 -4.97 18.48 22.23
C ASP A 306 -5.78 19.53 21.46
N ARG A 307 -5.82 19.40 20.13
CA ARG A 307 -6.50 20.33 19.20
C ARG A 307 -6.64 19.73 17.79
N ALA A 308 -7.32 20.46 16.92
CA ALA A 308 -7.32 20.21 15.48
C ALA A 308 -5.94 20.46 14.85
N TYR A 309 -5.58 19.66 13.87
CA TYR A 309 -4.37 19.82 13.09
C TYR A 309 -4.70 19.89 11.58
N SER A 310 -4.08 20.82 10.87
CA SER A 310 -4.30 20.93 9.43
C SER A 310 -3.82 19.66 8.73
N PRO A 311 -4.48 19.25 7.62
CA PRO A 311 -4.02 18.11 6.82
C PRO A 311 -2.56 18.24 6.37
N MET A 312 -2.12 19.46 6.04
CA MET A 312 -0.74 19.73 5.64
C MET A 312 0.26 19.62 6.79
N THR A 313 -0.14 19.90 8.03
CA THR A 313 0.66 19.61 9.23
C THR A 313 0.92 18.10 9.35
N ILE A 314 -0.12 17.27 9.15
CA ILE A 314 0.00 15.82 9.19
C ILE A 314 0.89 15.31 8.05
N ARG A 315 0.72 15.83 6.85
CA ARG A 315 1.59 15.53 5.71
C ARG A 315 3.04 15.88 6.02
N PHE A 316 3.31 17.07 6.52
CA PHE A 316 4.65 17.52 6.86
C PHE A 316 5.28 16.67 7.98
N PHE A 317 4.50 16.35 9.02
CA PHE A 317 4.92 15.44 10.09
C PHE A 317 5.39 14.08 9.53
N ILE A 318 4.62 13.48 8.61
CA ILE A 318 4.97 12.21 7.97
C ILE A 318 6.25 12.34 7.14
N LEU A 319 6.44 13.45 6.43
CA LEU A 319 7.61 13.68 5.55
C LEU A 319 8.90 13.99 6.32
N GLN A 320 8.83 14.35 7.59
CA GLN A 320 10.00 14.55 8.45
C GLN A 320 10.72 13.23 8.80
N ALA A 321 10.16 12.09 8.48
CA ALA A 321 10.79 10.79 8.66
C ALA A 321 10.98 10.09 7.31
N GLN A 322 12.11 9.40 7.17
CA GLN A 322 12.33 8.54 6.00
C GLN A 322 11.24 7.46 5.95
N TYR A 323 10.66 7.20 4.76
CA TYR A 323 9.46 6.35 4.64
C TYR A 323 9.62 4.95 5.22
N ARG A 324 10.85 4.40 5.23
CA ARG A 324 11.16 3.08 5.82
C ARG A 324 11.30 3.10 7.35
N SER A 325 11.36 4.26 7.97
CA SER A 325 11.44 4.40 9.43
C SER A 325 10.06 4.41 10.06
N THR A 326 9.93 3.87 11.26
CA THR A 326 8.71 4.02 12.07
C THR A 326 8.52 5.49 12.43
N VAL A 327 7.29 5.95 12.42
CA VAL A 327 6.91 7.29 12.88
C VAL A 327 6.04 7.14 14.12
N ASP A 328 6.43 7.79 15.20
CA ASP A 328 5.63 7.80 16.41
C ASP A 328 4.81 9.08 16.51
N PHE A 329 3.49 8.92 16.55
CA PHE A 329 2.57 10.02 16.74
C PHE A 329 2.46 10.41 18.21
N GLY A 330 2.53 11.71 18.46
CA GLY A 330 2.23 12.35 19.75
C GLY A 330 1.91 13.83 19.51
N ASN A 331 1.16 14.45 20.44
CA ASN A 331 0.77 15.86 20.31
C ASN A 331 1.98 16.79 20.20
N GLU A 332 3.03 16.56 21.01
CA GLU A 332 4.25 17.36 20.97
C GLU A 332 4.94 17.29 19.60
N ALA A 333 5.00 16.09 19.00
CA ALA A 333 5.59 15.89 17.69
C ALA A 333 4.78 16.61 16.58
N LEU A 334 3.45 16.54 16.64
CA LEU A 334 2.60 17.31 15.69
C LEU A 334 2.72 18.81 15.88
N GLN A 335 2.78 19.30 17.11
CA GLN A 335 2.98 20.73 17.41
C GLN A 335 4.33 21.21 16.90
N ALA A 336 5.38 20.40 17.05
CA ALA A 336 6.71 20.69 16.49
C ALA A 336 6.67 20.72 14.95
N ALA A 337 6.01 19.75 14.31
CA ALA A 337 5.82 19.71 12.88
C ALA A 337 5.03 20.93 12.36
N GLU A 338 3.98 21.34 13.05
CA GLU A 338 3.20 22.53 12.68
C GLU A 338 4.05 23.82 12.74
N LYS A 339 4.86 23.98 13.79
CA LYS A 339 5.79 25.11 13.89
C LYS A 339 6.81 25.11 12.75
N GLY A 340 7.38 23.94 12.43
CA GLY A 340 8.30 23.78 11.31
C GLY A 340 7.63 24.11 9.96
N PHE A 341 6.46 23.54 9.72
CA PHE A 341 5.69 23.83 8.50
C PHE A 341 5.34 25.31 8.34
N THR A 342 4.87 25.94 9.43
CA THR A 342 4.57 27.39 9.44
C THR A 342 5.81 28.21 9.14
N LYS A 343 6.97 27.87 9.73
CA LYS A 343 8.23 28.56 9.43
C LYS A 343 8.61 28.46 7.95
N LEU A 344 8.45 27.28 7.35
CA LEU A 344 8.72 27.06 5.93
C LEU A 344 7.76 27.88 5.03
N MET A 345 6.47 27.91 5.36
CA MET A 345 5.49 28.70 4.60
C MET A 345 5.76 30.21 4.70
N ASN A 346 6.11 30.71 5.88
CA ASN A 346 6.48 32.11 6.06
C ASN A 346 7.76 32.47 5.28
N ALA A 347 8.71 31.54 5.17
CA ALA A 347 9.91 31.72 4.34
C ALA A 347 9.53 31.82 2.86
N MET A 348 8.63 30.98 2.37
CA MET A 348 8.13 31.05 0.98
C MET A 348 7.41 32.37 0.70
N GLU A 349 6.53 32.82 1.59
CA GLU A 349 5.86 34.12 1.47
C GLU A 349 6.88 35.27 1.46
N THR A 350 7.92 35.18 2.28
CA THR A 350 9.01 36.15 2.30
C THR A 350 9.74 36.18 0.95
N LEU A 351 10.07 35.02 0.38
CA LEU A 351 10.74 34.92 -0.92
C LEU A 351 9.93 35.54 -2.05
N GLU A 352 8.60 35.37 -2.07
CA GLU A 352 7.71 35.95 -3.07
C GLU A 352 7.72 37.50 -3.04
N ASN A 353 8.00 38.07 -1.87
CA ASN A 353 8.02 39.51 -1.65
C ASN A 353 9.43 40.15 -1.74
N LEU A 354 10.49 39.33 -1.89
CA LEU A 354 11.86 39.85 -2.03
C LEU A 354 12.07 40.52 -3.38
N LYS A 355 12.82 41.62 -3.38
CA LYS A 355 13.29 42.26 -4.61
C LYS A 355 14.47 41.46 -5.17
N ASN A 356 14.55 41.39 -6.50
CA ASN A 356 15.70 40.82 -7.17
C ASN A 356 16.99 41.56 -6.79
N SER A 357 18.05 40.82 -6.56
CA SER A 357 19.40 41.32 -6.29
C SER A 357 20.36 40.74 -7.33
N ASP A 358 21.33 41.53 -7.77
CA ASP A 358 22.36 41.12 -8.72
C ASP A 358 23.45 40.24 -8.05
N SER A 359 23.44 40.14 -6.72
CA SER A 359 24.38 39.33 -5.95
C SER A 359 23.66 38.61 -4.82
N SER A 360 24.07 37.36 -4.58
CA SER A 360 23.65 36.56 -3.44
C SER A 360 24.91 36.08 -2.66
N THR A 361 24.80 36.10 -1.35
CA THR A 361 25.81 35.50 -0.47
C THR A 361 25.59 33.99 -0.24
N TYR A 362 24.43 33.50 -0.71
CA TYR A 362 24.04 32.10 -0.59
C TYR A 362 24.15 31.39 -1.95
N ASP A 363 24.75 30.21 -1.96
CA ASP A 363 24.88 29.41 -3.21
C ASP A 363 23.60 28.59 -3.45
N ILE A 364 22.69 29.17 -4.25
CA ILE A 364 21.42 28.56 -4.63
C ILE A 364 21.65 27.26 -5.43
N ASN A 365 22.73 27.17 -6.23
CA ASN A 365 23.03 25.96 -7.02
C ASN A 365 23.44 24.82 -6.10
N GLU A 366 24.16 25.10 -5.02
CA GLU A 366 24.52 24.11 -4.02
C GLU A 366 23.27 23.61 -3.28
N LEU A 367 22.37 24.51 -2.86
CA LEU A 367 21.08 24.13 -2.27
C LEU A 367 20.27 23.23 -3.19
N GLU A 368 20.10 23.62 -4.44
CA GLU A 368 19.38 22.84 -5.44
C GLU A 368 20.01 21.44 -5.59
N LYS A 369 21.33 21.38 -5.75
CA LYS A 369 22.07 20.11 -5.85
C LYS A 369 21.84 19.21 -4.63
N ASN A 370 21.88 19.76 -3.42
CA ASN A 370 21.71 19.00 -2.19
C ASN A 370 20.28 18.49 -2.03
N CYS A 371 19.29 19.32 -2.36
CA CYS A 371 17.87 18.90 -2.37
C CYS A 371 17.62 17.74 -3.33
N TYR A 372 18.17 17.80 -4.54
CA TYR A 372 18.03 16.71 -5.49
C TYR A 372 18.82 15.47 -5.09
N ALA A 373 20.02 15.62 -4.52
CA ALA A 373 20.78 14.48 -4.02
C ALA A 373 20.02 13.73 -2.91
N ALA A 374 19.32 14.44 -2.05
CA ALA A 374 18.47 13.83 -1.04
C ALA A 374 17.31 13.05 -1.66
N MET A 375 16.65 13.60 -2.67
CA MET A 375 15.55 12.93 -3.35
C MET A 375 16.00 11.75 -4.22
N ASP A 376 17.16 11.86 -4.86
CA ASP A 376 17.79 10.78 -5.64
C ASP A 376 18.25 9.62 -4.74
N ASP A 377 18.47 9.87 -3.44
CA ASP A 377 18.84 8.86 -2.46
C ASP A 377 17.60 8.29 -1.74
N ASP A 378 16.81 7.50 -2.44
CA ASP A 378 15.68 6.75 -1.89
C ASP A 378 14.57 7.68 -1.33
N PHE A 379 14.29 8.77 -2.07
CA PHE A 379 13.25 9.74 -1.72
C PHE A 379 13.38 10.26 -0.28
N ASN A 380 14.56 10.70 0.10
CA ASN A 380 14.93 11.07 1.46
C ASN A 380 14.38 12.45 1.85
N THR A 381 13.08 12.53 2.09
CA THR A 381 12.37 13.77 2.44
C THR A 381 12.88 14.45 3.71
N PRO A 382 13.29 13.77 4.80
CA PRO A 382 13.83 14.46 5.97
C PRO A 382 15.12 15.23 5.67
N ILE A 383 16.01 14.69 4.84
CA ILE A 383 17.24 15.39 4.43
C ILE A 383 16.91 16.56 3.49
N LEU A 384 15.97 16.36 2.54
CA LEU A 384 15.44 17.45 1.72
C LEU A 384 14.90 18.60 2.60
N ILE A 385 14.06 18.28 3.59
CA ILE A 385 13.49 19.27 4.50
C ILE A 385 14.59 19.98 5.29
N ALA A 386 15.62 19.27 5.75
CA ALA A 386 16.74 19.89 6.45
C ALA A 386 17.42 20.95 5.57
N HIS A 387 17.75 20.64 4.31
CA HIS A 387 18.34 21.60 3.39
C HIS A 387 17.45 22.81 3.08
N LEU A 388 16.13 22.68 3.19
CA LEU A 388 15.20 23.80 3.03
C LEU A 388 15.16 24.73 4.26
N PHE A 389 15.70 24.27 5.41
CA PHE A 389 15.78 25.07 6.63
C PHE A 389 17.14 25.79 6.80
N ASP A 390 18.16 25.38 6.06
CA ASP A 390 19.48 26.01 6.01
C ASP A 390 19.44 27.33 5.23
#